data_dab65ce2f7b486eeb0782e238bef7c02
#
_entry.id   dab65ce2f7b486eeb0782e238bef7c02
#
_cell.length_a   1.000
_cell.length_b   1.000
_cell.length_c   1.000
_cell.angle_alpha   90.00
_cell.angle_beta   90.00
_cell.angle_gamma   90.00
#
_symmetry.space_group_name_H-M   'P 1'
#
loop_
_entity.id
_entity.type
_entity.pdbx_description
1 polymer ?
#
loop_
_entity_poly.entity_id
_entity_poly.type
_entity_poly.pdbx_seq_one_letter_code
_entity_poly.pdbx_strand_id
1 'polypeptide(L)'
;MRVNSLPVYLTPGVLEKIARDFCSVLYSRVTLRNMITANQPNVKFVQTPDYRESYSNSVQIRVNVWDFFLVFGTMQQSSETQVELRNFQGIYLSPQQAKALMALLQQNVTNYEAAFGEIKLDPRAPGGPVH
;
A
#
# COMPACT_ATOMS: atom_id res chain seq x y z
N MET A 1 45.89 -24.31 21.11
CA MET A 1 46.50 -23.12 20.50
C MET A 1 45.53 -21.97 20.56
N ARG A 2 46.00 -20.85 21.02
CA ARG A 2 45.23 -19.71 21.51
C ARG A 2 44.53 -18.95 20.38
N VAL A 3 43.24 -18.69 20.55
CA VAL A 3 42.48 -17.71 19.74
C VAL A 3 42.51 -16.41 20.54
N ASN A 4 43.28 -15.43 20.07
CA ASN A 4 43.31 -14.09 20.63
C ASN A 4 42.12 -13.30 20.03
N SER A 5 41.08 -13.14 20.83
CA SER A 5 40.07 -12.13 20.62
C SER A 5 40.59 -10.80 21.19
N LEU A 6 40.86 -9.84 20.34
CA LEU A 6 41.17 -8.47 20.73
C LEU A 6 39.86 -7.75 21.09
N PRO A 7 39.70 -7.18 22.27
CA PRO A 7 38.63 -6.28 22.57
C PRO A 7 38.93 -4.91 21.93
N VAL A 8 38.02 -4.43 21.11
CA VAL A 8 38.06 -3.05 20.62
C VAL A 8 37.66 -2.14 21.78
N TYR A 9 38.65 -1.53 22.41
CA TYR A 9 38.43 -0.48 23.42
C TYR A 9 37.95 0.80 22.71
N LEU A 10 36.64 1.05 22.72
CA LEU A 10 36.08 2.36 22.41
C LEU A 10 36.52 3.34 23.50
N THR A 11 37.36 4.31 23.15
CA THR A 11 37.77 5.36 24.06
C THR A 11 36.58 6.24 24.45
N PRO A 12 36.52 6.77 25.68
CA PRO A 12 35.41 7.61 26.16
C PRO A 12 35.06 8.78 25.22
N GLY A 13 36.06 9.38 24.54
CA GLY A 13 35.86 10.48 23.59
C GLY A 13 35.14 10.08 22.31
N VAL A 14 35.25 8.83 21.86
CA VAL A 14 34.55 8.31 20.68
C VAL A 14 33.07 8.09 20.99
N LEU A 15 32.76 7.59 22.18
CA LEU A 15 31.39 7.41 22.65
C LEU A 15 30.66 8.75 22.81
N GLU A 16 31.33 9.80 23.35
CA GLU A 16 30.74 11.14 23.44
C GLU A 16 30.49 11.78 22.08
N LYS A 17 31.37 11.55 21.11
CA LYS A 17 31.20 12.07 19.75
C LYS A 17 30.02 11.43 19.04
N ILE A 18 29.90 10.08 19.15
CA ILE A 18 28.77 9.32 18.59
C ILE A 18 27.46 9.75 19.25
N ALA A 19 27.44 9.96 20.57
CA ALA A 19 26.25 10.42 21.29
C ALA A 19 25.82 11.83 20.89
N ARG A 20 26.76 12.75 20.66
CA ARG A 20 26.45 14.11 20.16
C ARG A 20 25.92 14.10 18.74
N ASP A 21 26.54 13.34 17.85
CA ASP A 21 26.11 13.24 16.45
C ASP A 21 24.72 12.58 16.36
N PHE A 22 24.46 11.55 17.19
CA PHE A 22 23.16 10.89 17.26
C PHE A 22 22.06 11.82 17.84
N CYS A 23 22.38 12.61 18.85
CA CYS A 23 21.48 13.57 19.44
C CYS A 23 21.14 14.71 18.48
N SER A 24 22.12 15.20 17.70
CA SER A 24 21.96 16.22 16.67
C SER A 24 21.05 15.74 15.53
N VAL A 25 21.22 14.49 15.08
CA VAL A 25 20.38 13.89 14.02
C VAL A 25 18.96 13.64 14.51
N LEU A 26 18.78 13.22 15.76
CA LEU A 26 17.45 13.06 16.36
C LEU A 26 16.75 14.41 16.56
N TYR A 27 17.48 15.46 16.99
CA TYR A 27 16.93 16.78 17.18
C TYR A 27 16.49 17.42 15.86
N SER A 28 17.30 17.27 14.80
CA SER A 28 16.91 17.76 13.46
C SER A 28 15.72 16.98 12.87
N ARG A 29 15.62 15.67 13.11
CA ARG A 29 14.44 14.88 12.69
C ARG A 29 13.17 15.24 13.46
N VAL A 30 13.27 15.51 14.77
CA VAL A 30 12.13 15.94 15.58
C VAL A 30 11.68 17.35 15.15
N THR A 31 12.61 18.26 14.85
CA THR A 31 12.28 19.62 14.40
C THR A 31 11.65 19.61 13.00
N LEU A 32 12.15 18.78 12.07
CA LEU A 32 11.55 18.61 10.74
C LEU A 32 10.14 17.99 10.84
N ARG A 33 9.94 17.02 11.74
CA ARG A 33 8.64 16.39 11.96
C ARG A 33 7.61 17.38 12.52
N ASN A 34 8.03 18.27 13.41
CA ASN A 34 7.17 19.31 13.97
C ASN A 34 6.88 20.44 12.97
N MET A 35 7.78 20.74 12.03
CA MET A 35 7.53 21.71 10.97
C MET A 35 6.54 21.22 9.91
N ILE A 36 6.48 19.88 9.66
CA ILE A 36 5.54 19.28 8.70
C ILE A 36 4.14 19.11 9.33
N THR A 37 4.04 18.98 10.64
CA THR A 37 2.76 18.76 11.33
C THR A 37 1.94 20.03 11.55
N ALA A 38 2.52 21.22 11.38
CA ALA A 38 1.84 22.50 11.68
C ALA A 38 0.72 22.87 10.68
N ASN A 39 0.56 22.15 9.58
CA ASN A 39 -0.41 22.51 8.53
C ASN A 39 -1.13 21.31 7.87
N GLN A 40 -1.23 20.18 8.58
CA GLN A 40 -2.05 19.07 8.06
C GLN A 40 -3.53 19.36 8.34
N PRO A 41 -4.40 19.30 7.34
CA PRO A 41 -5.83 19.48 7.55
C PRO A 41 -6.35 18.41 8.50
N ASN A 42 -7.21 18.83 9.43
CA ASN A 42 -7.88 17.88 10.33
C ASN A 42 -8.88 17.05 9.51
N VAL A 43 -8.54 15.78 9.28
CA VAL A 43 -9.36 14.86 8.48
C VAL A 43 -10.38 14.19 9.38
N LYS A 44 -11.66 14.48 9.15
CA LYS A 44 -12.79 13.81 9.81
C LYS A 44 -13.36 12.75 8.89
N PHE A 45 -13.34 11.49 9.32
CA PHE A 45 -14.01 10.39 8.61
C PHE A 45 -15.49 10.35 8.98
N VAL A 46 -16.35 10.40 7.97
CA VAL A 46 -17.80 10.31 8.12
C VAL A 46 -18.33 9.26 7.13
N GLN A 47 -19.06 8.30 7.64
CA GLN A 47 -19.79 7.34 6.81
C GLN A 47 -21.13 7.95 6.38
N THR A 48 -21.44 7.87 5.08
CA THR A 48 -22.75 8.27 4.55
C THR A 48 -23.80 7.20 4.80
N PRO A 49 -25.11 7.51 4.80
CA PRO A 49 -26.17 6.52 5.04
C PRO A 49 -26.19 5.35 4.06
N ASP A 50 -25.64 5.55 2.87
CA ASP A 50 -25.53 4.56 1.78
C ASP A 50 -24.18 3.83 1.75
N TYR A 51 -23.30 4.07 2.73
CA TYR A 51 -22.07 3.31 2.88
C TYR A 51 -22.36 1.83 3.10
N ARG A 52 -21.74 0.99 2.26
CA ARG A 52 -21.90 -0.48 2.33
C ARG A 52 -20.54 -1.15 2.13
N GLU A 53 -20.31 -2.19 2.89
CA GLU A 53 -19.18 -3.09 2.70
C GLU A 53 -19.65 -4.31 1.90
N SER A 54 -18.95 -4.62 0.82
CA SER A 54 -19.29 -5.73 -0.07
C SER A 54 -18.04 -6.47 -0.49
N TYR A 55 -18.14 -7.79 -0.60
CA TYR A 55 -17.06 -8.61 -1.14
C TYR A 55 -17.11 -8.61 -2.67
N SER A 56 -15.95 -8.43 -3.29
CA SER A 56 -15.78 -8.50 -4.74
C SER A 56 -14.61 -9.43 -5.08
N ASN A 57 -14.83 -10.36 -6.00
CA ASN A 57 -13.80 -11.20 -6.60
C ASN A 57 -13.64 -10.96 -8.10
N SER A 58 -14.35 -9.95 -8.64
CA SER A 58 -14.26 -9.53 -10.03
C SER A 58 -14.19 -8.01 -10.11
N VAL A 59 -13.15 -7.50 -10.77
CA VAL A 59 -12.99 -6.07 -11.03
C VAL A 59 -12.77 -5.89 -12.53
N GLN A 60 -13.59 -5.03 -13.13
CA GLN A 60 -13.43 -4.64 -14.53
C GLN A 60 -13.07 -3.16 -14.58
N ILE A 61 -12.22 -2.77 -15.53
CA ILE A 61 -11.78 -1.38 -15.71
C ILE A 61 -12.06 -0.96 -17.14
N ARG A 62 -12.73 0.18 -17.29
CA ARG A 62 -12.88 0.90 -18.56
C ARG A 62 -12.22 2.26 -18.43
N VAL A 63 -11.47 2.65 -19.44
CA VAL A 63 -10.70 3.90 -19.44
C VAL A 63 -11.14 4.76 -20.61
N ASN A 64 -11.36 6.04 -20.34
CA ASN A 64 -11.49 7.05 -21.36
C ASN A 64 -10.53 8.23 -21.07
N VAL A 65 -10.60 9.28 -21.87
CA VAL A 65 -9.69 10.45 -21.73
C VAL A 65 -9.90 11.17 -20.40
N TRP A 66 -11.08 11.10 -19.81
CA TRP A 66 -11.49 11.92 -18.67
C TRP A 66 -11.50 11.15 -17.35
N ASP A 67 -11.76 9.84 -17.40
CA ASP A 67 -11.95 9.04 -16.19
C ASP A 67 -11.61 7.55 -16.39
N PHE A 68 -11.49 6.88 -15.26
CA PHE A 68 -11.42 5.43 -15.10
C PHE A 68 -12.73 4.96 -14.48
N PHE A 69 -13.40 4.04 -15.11
CA PHE A 69 -14.61 3.43 -14.57
C PHE A 69 -14.32 2.02 -14.08
N LEU A 70 -14.35 1.84 -12.76
CA LEU A 70 -14.16 0.57 -12.10
C LEU A 70 -15.50 -0.07 -11.80
N VAL A 71 -15.66 -1.32 -12.19
CA VAL A 71 -16.88 -2.11 -11.93
C VAL A 71 -16.52 -3.27 -11.03
N PHE A 72 -17.13 -3.32 -9.86
CA PHE A 72 -16.97 -4.39 -8.89
C PHE A 72 -18.13 -5.37 -8.97
N GLY A 73 -17.79 -6.66 -8.90
CA GLY A 73 -18.77 -7.72 -9.02
C GLY A 73 -18.32 -9.01 -8.35
N THR A 74 -19.22 -9.98 -8.40
CA THR A 74 -18.90 -11.36 -8.05
C THR A 74 -18.95 -12.22 -9.29
N MET A 75 -17.96 -13.08 -9.42
CA MET A 75 -17.85 -14.08 -10.48
C MET A 75 -18.19 -15.45 -9.89
N GLN A 76 -19.13 -16.14 -10.49
CA GLN A 76 -19.53 -17.50 -10.10
C GLN A 76 -19.57 -18.39 -11.33
N GLN A 77 -19.06 -19.61 -11.20
CA GLN A 77 -19.22 -20.62 -12.24
C GLN A 77 -20.64 -21.17 -12.19
N SER A 78 -21.41 -20.94 -13.23
CA SER A 78 -22.81 -21.37 -13.35
C SER A 78 -22.95 -22.76 -13.96
N SER A 79 -21.97 -23.16 -14.83
CA SER A 79 -21.86 -24.50 -15.41
C SER A 79 -20.40 -24.76 -15.83
N GLU A 80 -20.09 -25.95 -16.38
CA GLU A 80 -18.75 -26.28 -16.88
C GLU A 80 -18.24 -25.29 -17.95
N THR A 81 -19.18 -24.64 -18.68
CA THR A 81 -18.87 -23.76 -19.81
C THR A 81 -19.33 -22.33 -19.61
N GLN A 82 -20.04 -22.04 -18.54
CA GLN A 82 -20.63 -20.71 -18.30
C GLN A 82 -20.18 -20.10 -16.98
N VAL A 83 -19.68 -18.88 -17.07
CA VAL A 83 -19.35 -18.03 -15.92
C VAL A 83 -20.30 -16.86 -15.87
N GLU A 84 -20.92 -16.65 -14.72
CA GLU A 84 -21.82 -15.51 -14.47
C GLU A 84 -21.08 -14.41 -13.70
N LEU A 85 -21.14 -13.18 -14.23
CA LEU A 85 -20.59 -11.98 -13.60
C LEU A 85 -21.76 -11.13 -13.10
N ARG A 86 -21.84 -10.94 -11.78
CA ARG A 86 -22.87 -10.11 -11.13
C ARG A 86 -22.25 -8.81 -10.66
N ASN A 87 -22.39 -7.75 -11.43
CA ASN A 87 -21.88 -6.44 -11.09
C ASN A 87 -22.84 -5.72 -10.14
N PHE A 88 -22.31 -5.21 -9.02
CA PHE A 88 -23.11 -4.55 -7.99
C PHE A 88 -22.69 -3.10 -7.71
N GLN A 89 -21.47 -2.69 -8.10
CA GLN A 89 -20.98 -1.34 -7.88
C GLN A 89 -20.14 -0.86 -9.04
N GLY A 90 -20.40 0.37 -9.50
CA GLY A 90 -19.57 1.09 -10.46
C GLY A 90 -19.06 2.40 -9.85
N ILE A 91 -17.76 2.70 -10.01
CA ILE A 91 -17.13 3.90 -9.46
C ILE A 91 -16.32 4.57 -10.55
N TYR A 92 -16.55 5.87 -10.76
CA TYR A 92 -15.71 6.71 -11.60
C TYR A 92 -14.61 7.36 -10.78
N LEU A 93 -13.39 7.29 -11.28
CA LEU A 93 -12.22 7.94 -10.69
C LEU A 93 -11.61 8.90 -11.71
N SER A 94 -11.17 10.07 -11.23
CA SER A 94 -10.29 10.90 -12.04
C SER A 94 -8.97 10.17 -12.32
N PRO A 95 -8.25 10.49 -13.40
CA PRO A 95 -6.95 9.89 -13.69
C PRO A 95 -5.94 10.02 -12.55
N GLN A 96 -5.95 11.14 -11.83
CA GLN A 96 -5.12 11.38 -10.67
C GLN A 96 -5.46 10.44 -9.52
N GLN A 97 -6.77 10.26 -9.25
CA GLN A 97 -7.22 9.35 -8.19
C GLN A 97 -6.97 7.88 -8.53
N ALA A 98 -7.12 7.50 -9.79
CA ALA A 98 -6.78 6.15 -10.26
C ALA A 98 -5.28 5.86 -10.07
N LYS A 99 -4.41 6.82 -10.38
CA LYS A 99 -2.95 6.71 -10.15
C LYS A 99 -2.62 6.60 -8.65
N ALA A 100 -3.28 7.37 -7.81
CA ALA A 100 -3.11 7.31 -6.36
C ALA A 100 -3.55 5.95 -5.80
N LEU A 101 -4.70 5.43 -6.25
CA LEU A 101 -5.19 4.10 -5.87
C LEU A 101 -4.20 3.00 -6.25
N MET A 102 -3.65 3.05 -7.47
CA MET A 102 -2.64 2.09 -7.93
C MET A 102 -1.42 2.07 -6.99
N ALA A 103 -0.90 3.24 -6.64
CA ALA A 103 0.26 3.35 -5.75
C ALA A 103 -0.04 2.80 -4.34
N LEU A 104 -1.22 3.08 -3.78
CA LEU A 104 -1.67 2.56 -2.50
C LEU A 104 -1.82 1.04 -2.52
N LEU A 105 -2.44 0.48 -3.56
CA LEU A 105 -2.60 -0.96 -3.70
C LEU A 105 -1.25 -1.66 -3.85
N GLN A 106 -0.36 -1.14 -4.68
CA GLN A 106 0.98 -1.69 -4.87
C GLN A 106 1.75 -1.76 -3.55
N GLN A 107 1.74 -0.67 -2.77
CA GLN A 107 2.41 -0.63 -1.47
C GLN A 107 1.83 -1.66 -0.49
N ASN A 108 0.50 -1.78 -0.42
CA ASN A 108 -0.16 -2.72 0.49
C ASN A 108 0.03 -4.17 0.06
N VAL A 109 -0.01 -4.47 -1.23
CA VAL A 109 0.30 -5.81 -1.76
C VAL A 109 1.73 -6.21 -1.43
N THR A 110 2.71 -5.32 -1.66
CA THR A 110 4.11 -5.58 -1.31
C THR A 110 4.28 -5.86 0.19
N ASN A 111 3.62 -5.09 1.06
CA ASN A 111 3.66 -5.31 2.50
C ASN A 111 3.02 -6.63 2.90
N TYR A 112 1.92 -7.00 2.26
CA TYR A 112 1.22 -8.26 2.48
C TYR A 112 2.11 -9.45 2.09
N GLU A 113 2.70 -9.41 0.89
CA GLU A 113 3.57 -10.48 0.40
C GLU A 113 4.84 -10.65 1.26
N ALA A 114 5.39 -9.56 1.78
CA ALA A 114 6.51 -9.60 2.70
C ALA A 114 6.16 -10.30 4.04
N ALA A 115 4.92 -10.17 4.51
CA ALA A 115 4.47 -10.75 5.77
C ALA A 115 3.92 -12.17 5.63
N PHE A 116 3.24 -12.49 4.53
CA PHE A 116 2.45 -13.71 4.35
C PHE A 116 2.90 -14.58 3.18
N GLY A 117 3.80 -14.10 2.34
CA GLY A 117 4.29 -14.78 1.14
C GLY A 117 3.62 -14.30 -0.15
N GLU A 118 4.21 -14.67 -1.27
CA GLU A 118 3.82 -14.25 -2.61
C GLU A 118 2.37 -14.62 -2.96
N ILE A 119 1.63 -13.66 -3.50
CA ILE A 119 0.28 -13.87 -4.02
C ILE A 119 0.38 -14.47 -5.42
N LYS A 120 0.02 -15.75 -5.56
CA LYS A 120 -0.03 -16.42 -6.85
C LYS A 120 -1.34 -16.09 -7.56
N LEU A 121 -1.23 -15.46 -8.72
CA LEU A 121 -2.38 -15.22 -9.58
C LEU A 121 -2.73 -16.51 -10.35
N ASP A 122 -4.00 -16.89 -10.34
CA ASP A 122 -4.47 -17.99 -11.19
C ASP A 122 -4.43 -17.53 -12.66
N PRO A 123 -3.67 -18.21 -13.54
CA PRO A 123 -3.62 -17.86 -14.97
C PRO A 123 -4.96 -17.96 -15.69
N ARG A 124 -5.98 -18.58 -15.07
CA ARG A 124 -7.36 -18.66 -15.60
C ARG A 124 -8.26 -17.55 -15.10
N ALA A 125 -7.80 -16.72 -14.13
CA ALA A 125 -8.59 -15.60 -13.67
C ALA A 125 -8.77 -14.60 -14.84
N PRO A 126 -10.01 -14.21 -15.21
CA PRO A 126 -10.24 -13.18 -16.22
C PRO A 126 -9.74 -11.84 -15.67
N GLY A 127 -8.61 -11.39 -16.15
CA GLY A 127 -7.91 -10.20 -15.67
C GLY A 127 -6.41 -10.23 -15.97
N GLY A 128 -5.94 -11.30 -16.63
CA GLY A 128 -4.61 -11.31 -17.23
C GLY A 128 -4.47 -10.16 -18.23
N PRO A 129 -3.25 -9.63 -18.46
CA PRO A 129 -3.04 -8.50 -19.36
C PRO A 129 -3.58 -8.84 -20.75
N VAL A 130 -4.60 -8.12 -21.16
CA VAL A 130 -5.10 -8.12 -22.54
C VAL A 130 -4.09 -7.30 -23.33
N HIS A 131 -3.26 -7.99 -24.09
CA HIS A 131 -2.35 -7.36 -25.06
C HIS A 131 -3.13 -6.82 -26.24
#